data_75f693c359c39447d4becbf1e7cad697
#
_entry.id   75f693c359c39447d4becbf1e7cad697
#
_cell.length_a   1.000
_cell.length_b   1.000
_cell.length_c   1.000
_cell.angle_alpha   90.00
_cell.angle_beta   90.00
_cell.angle_gamma   90.00
#
_symmetry.space_group_name_H-M   'P 1'
#
loop_
_entity.id
_entity.type
_entity.pdbx_description
1 polymer ?
#
loop_
_entity_poly.entity_id
_entity_poly.type
_entity_poly.pdbx_seq_one_letter_code
_entity_poly.pdbx_strand_id
1 'polypeptide(L)'
;DKQKLSDAERDKARGANWRKYSVDEIDKYRFFHAGQYADNQIKLRLSYFWLNHFTVGAKETTPQLISDYWERVIIQGLDGTFSDLLYNAITHPAMLTYLDNIYNIGPNSPKAKGCGSNAGQASCVVGLNDNLGRELLELHSVSPSAGYTEEDITDCAKILAGWGNIFDKNGWSKKPSDFRRPWDNFQSEPGVKNVLGQTIPSGKKGLRVLTDYLASHEYTKRFISLKILTHFCGEAYAVNHVQKLIEVWNRSDGDLGQIHNEVLHMSIH
;
A
#
# COMPACT_ATOMS: atom_id res chain seq x y z
N ASP A 1 13.89 -45.28 12.66
CA ASP A 1 14.81 -44.14 12.84
C ASP A 1 14.35 -42.98 11.98
N LYS A 2 13.61 -42.04 12.60
CA LYS A 2 13.28 -40.76 11.94
C LYS A 2 14.50 -39.85 12.08
N GLN A 3 15.32 -39.79 11.04
CA GLN A 3 16.48 -38.94 10.97
C GLN A 3 16.03 -37.48 11.16
N LYS A 4 16.46 -36.84 12.26
CA LYS A 4 16.17 -35.44 12.50
C LYS A 4 16.94 -34.61 11.46
N LEU A 5 16.20 -33.96 10.56
CA LEU A 5 16.77 -32.97 9.62
C LEU A 5 17.54 -31.90 10.41
N SER A 6 18.66 -31.45 9.89
CA SER A 6 19.38 -30.29 10.38
C SER A 6 18.53 -29.02 10.26
N ASP A 7 18.82 -27.99 11.02
CA ASP A 7 18.06 -26.74 10.98
C ASP A 7 18.11 -26.10 9.58
N ALA A 8 19.24 -26.19 8.87
CA ALA A 8 19.38 -25.72 7.50
C ALA A 8 18.52 -26.51 6.50
N GLU A 9 18.38 -27.84 6.67
CA GLU A 9 17.49 -28.66 5.84
C GLU A 9 16.02 -28.39 6.13
N ARG A 10 15.67 -28.10 7.38
CA ARG A 10 14.31 -27.68 7.77
C ARG A 10 13.95 -26.32 7.16
N ASP A 11 14.86 -25.36 7.19
CA ASP A 11 14.64 -24.04 6.62
C ASP A 11 14.55 -24.08 5.09
N LYS A 12 15.37 -24.91 4.45
CA LYS A 12 15.28 -25.17 3.00
C LYS A 12 13.97 -25.85 2.61
N ALA A 13 13.52 -26.85 3.39
CA ALA A 13 12.25 -27.55 3.16
C ALA A 13 11.04 -26.63 3.43
N ARG A 14 11.12 -25.76 4.46
CA ARG A 14 10.12 -24.73 4.72
C ARG A 14 10.04 -23.74 3.57
N GLY A 15 11.17 -23.24 3.06
CA GLY A 15 11.21 -22.30 1.94
C GLY A 15 10.65 -22.90 0.63
N ALA A 16 10.97 -24.16 0.32
CA ALA A 16 10.46 -24.83 -0.87
C ALA A 16 8.96 -25.11 -0.81
N ASN A 17 8.46 -25.59 0.34
CA ASN A 17 7.02 -25.83 0.55
C ASN A 17 6.24 -24.51 0.60
N TRP A 18 6.82 -23.46 1.17
CA TRP A 18 6.24 -22.13 1.23
C TRP A 18 6.02 -21.52 -0.16
N ARG A 19 7.04 -21.55 -1.04
CA ARG A 19 6.94 -21.04 -2.42
C ARG A 19 5.86 -21.78 -3.22
N LYS A 20 5.84 -23.11 -3.16
CA LYS A 20 4.84 -23.91 -3.86
C LYS A 20 3.43 -23.60 -3.37
N TYR A 21 3.23 -23.58 -2.05
CA TYR A 21 1.93 -23.27 -1.46
C TYR A 21 1.44 -21.86 -1.83
N SER A 22 2.35 -20.89 -1.84
CA SER A 22 2.00 -19.49 -2.15
C SER A 22 1.59 -19.29 -3.60
N VAL A 23 2.27 -19.93 -4.55
CA VAL A 23 1.91 -19.85 -5.98
C VAL A 23 0.57 -20.53 -6.23
N ASP A 24 0.37 -21.74 -5.69
CA ASP A 24 -0.87 -22.50 -5.82
C ASP A 24 -2.07 -21.72 -5.21
N GLU A 25 -1.87 -21.01 -4.09
CA GLU A 25 -2.91 -20.18 -3.46
C GLU A 25 -3.24 -18.93 -4.29
N ILE A 26 -2.24 -18.25 -4.86
CA ILE A 26 -2.47 -17.10 -5.75
C ILE A 26 -3.25 -17.54 -6.99
N ASP A 27 -2.89 -18.67 -7.60
CA ASP A 27 -3.55 -19.15 -8.82
C ASP A 27 -4.98 -19.61 -8.52
N LYS A 28 -5.20 -20.32 -7.43
CA LYS A 28 -6.55 -20.67 -6.95
C LYS A 28 -7.40 -19.42 -6.70
N TYR A 29 -6.79 -18.41 -6.09
CA TYR A 29 -7.47 -17.16 -5.80
C TYR A 29 -7.84 -16.41 -7.09
N ARG A 30 -6.94 -16.33 -8.06
CA ARG A 30 -7.23 -15.76 -9.39
C ARG A 30 -8.36 -16.51 -10.10
N PHE A 31 -8.34 -17.84 -10.07
CA PHE A 31 -9.39 -18.68 -10.64
C PHE A 31 -10.73 -18.48 -9.92
N PHE A 32 -10.71 -18.45 -8.59
CA PHE A 32 -11.90 -18.22 -7.78
C PHE A 32 -12.53 -16.85 -8.09
N HIS A 33 -11.71 -15.79 -8.13
CA HIS A 33 -12.21 -14.44 -8.46
C HIS A 33 -12.68 -14.34 -9.90
N ALA A 34 -11.98 -14.93 -10.86
CA ALA A 34 -12.44 -14.94 -12.23
C ALA A 34 -13.82 -15.65 -12.36
N GLY A 35 -14.01 -16.73 -11.62
CA GLY A 35 -15.31 -17.43 -11.54
C GLY A 35 -16.38 -16.64 -10.80
N GLN A 36 -16.06 -16.10 -9.64
CA GLN A 36 -17.01 -15.36 -8.79
C GLN A 36 -17.52 -14.08 -9.43
N TYR A 37 -16.68 -13.41 -10.23
CA TYR A 37 -17.03 -12.18 -10.96
C TYR A 37 -17.25 -12.42 -12.45
N ALA A 38 -17.50 -13.67 -12.88
CA ALA A 38 -17.80 -13.99 -14.27
C ALA A 38 -19.00 -13.17 -14.81
N ASP A 39 -20.00 -12.95 -13.96
CA ASP A 39 -21.19 -12.17 -14.27
C ASP A 39 -21.01 -10.65 -14.05
N ASN A 40 -19.87 -10.21 -13.48
CA ASN A 40 -19.55 -8.81 -13.24
C ASN A 40 -18.14 -8.47 -13.73
N GLN A 41 -17.96 -8.53 -15.04
CA GLN A 41 -16.68 -8.23 -15.70
C GLN A 41 -16.20 -6.80 -15.48
N ILE A 42 -17.12 -5.86 -15.28
CA ILE A 42 -16.78 -4.45 -14.99
C ILE A 42 -16.06 -4.36 -13.65
N LYS A 43 -16.62 -4.94 -12.60
CA LYS A 43 -16.00 -4.95 -11.27
C LYS A 43 -14.62 -5.61 -11.28
N LEU A 44 -14.48 -6.70 -12.04
CA LEU A 44 -13.22 -7.38 -12.21
C LEU A 44 -12.18 -6.49 -12.90
N ARG A 45 -12.53 -5.83 -14.01
CA ARG A 45 -11.62 -4.92 -14.74
C ARG A 45 -11.21 -3.71 -13.91
N LEU A 46 -12.12 -3.11 -13.15
CA LEU A 46 -11.82 -2.04 -12.21
C LEU A 46 -10.86 -2.53 -11.11
N SER A 47 -11.08 -3.74 -10.58
CA SER A 47 -10.18 -4.30 -9.57
C SER A 47 -8.77 -4.54 -10.11
N TYR A 48 -8.61 -4.99 -11.36
CA TYR A 48 -7.30 -5.11 -12.00
C TYR A 48 -6.62 -3.77 -12.22
N PHE A 49 -7.37 -2.72 -12.59
CA PHE A 49 -6.82 -1.38 -12.69
C PHE A 49 -6.21 -0.92 -11.36
N TRP A 50 -6.96 -1.03 -10.27
CA TRP A 50 -6.49 -0.61 -8.95
C TRP A 50 -5.40 -1.53 -8.38
N LEU A 51 -5.45 -2.82 -8.66
CA LEU A 51 -4.37 -3.74 -8.29
C LEU A 51 -3.05 -3.39 -9.01
N ASN A 52 -3.11 -2.96 -10.26
CA ASN A 52 -1.94 -2.48 -10.99
C ASN A 52 -1.47 -1.12 -10.50
N HIS A 53 -2.38 -0.24 -10.07
CA HIS A 53 -2.04 1.06 -9.51
C HIS A 53 -1.37 0.94 -8.14
N PHE A 54 -1.92 0.13 -7.25
CA PHE A 54 -1.37 -0.19 -5.94
C PHE A 54 -0.66 -1.55 -5.94
N THR A 55 0.24 -1.73 -6.88
CA THR A 55 0.83 -3.06 -7.10
C THR A 55 1.68 -3.53 -5.93
N VAL A 56 1.60 -4.83 -5.65
CA VAL A 56 2.49 -5.54 -4.74
C VAL A 56 3.08 -6.74 -5.46
N GLY A 57 4.39 -6.85 -5.46
CA GLY A 57 5.08 -7.98 -6.07
C GLY A 57 5.11 -9.21 -5.17
N ALA A 58 5.14 -10.39 -5.77
CA ALA A 58 5.32 -11.66 -5.07
C ALA A 58 6.78 -11.84 -4.64
N LYS A 59 7.21 -11.12 -3.60
CA LYS A 59 8.45 -11.41 -2.88
C LYS A 59 8.25 -12.65 -1.99
N GLU A 60 9.32 -13.23 -1.47
CA GLU A 60 9.26 -14.44 -0.63
C GLU A 60 8.30 -14.34 0.56
N THR A 61 8.03 -13.14 1.02
CA THR A 61 7.23 -12.83 2.21
C THR A 61 5.80 -12.35 1.93
N THR A 62 5.46 -12.03 0.69
CA THR A 62 4.17 -11.41 0.34
C THR A 62 3.11 -12.33 -0.28
N PRO A 63 3.42 -13.51 -0.86
CA PRO A 63 2.44 -14.27 -1.64
C PRO A 63 1.14 -14.58 -0.91
N GLN A 64 1.22 -14.90 0.39
CA GLN A 64 0.05 -15.21 1.21
C GLN A 64 -0.82 -13.98 1.50
N LEU A 65 -0.23 -12.79 1.42
CA LEU A 65 -0.91 -11.53 1.70
C LEU A 65 -1.60 -10.95 0.45
N ILE A 66 -1.21 -11.40 -0.76
CA ILE A 66 -1.71 -10.83 -2.02
C ILE A 66 -3.22 -11.09 -2.17
N SER A 67 -3.69 -12.28 -1.84
CA SER A 67 -5.10 -12.63 -1.92
C SER A 67 -5.95 -11.78 -0.98
N ASP A 68 -5.49 -11.66 0.28
CA ASP A 68 -6.15 -10.82 1.29
C ASP A 68 -6.13 -9.33 0.91
N TYR A 69 -5.00 -8.86 0.36
CA TYR A 69 -4.84 -7.50 -0.14
C TYR A 69 -5.81 -7.19 -1.28
N TRP A 70 -5.89 -8.08 -2.28
CA TRP A 70 -6.79 -7.89 -3.41
C TRP A 70 -8.25 -7.85 -2.95
N GLU A 71 -8.68 -8.79 -2.12
CA GLU A 71 -10.07 -8.87 -1.68
C GLU A 71 -10.45 -7.73 -0.75
N ARG A 72 -9.69 -7.53 0.34
CA ARG A 72 -10.08 -6.61 1.41
C ARG A 72 -9.73 -5.17 1.15
N VAL A 73 -8.69 -4.92 0.35
CA VAL A 73 -8.29 -3.56 0.02
C VAL A 73 -8.87 -3.16 -1.33
N ILE A 74 -8.53 -3.92 -2.38
CA ILE A 74 -8.85 -3.49 -3.73
C ILE A 74 -10.34 -3.68 -4.03
N ILE A 75 -10.88 -4.90 -3.91
CA ILE A 75 -12.26 -5.20 -4.29
C ILE A 75 -13.27 -4.49 -3.38
N GLN A 76 -13.06 -4.55 -2.05
CA GLN A 76 -13.95 -3.88 -1.10
C GLN A 76 -13.80 -2.34 -1.15
N GLY A 77 -12.65 -1.83 -1.61
CA GLY A 77 -12.41 -0.41 -1.79
C GLY A 77 -13.04 0.22 -3.02
N LEU A 78 -13.53 -0.58 -3.99
CA LEU A 78 -14.06 -0.05 -5.26
C LEU A 78 -15.29 0.86 -5.09
N ASP A 79 -16.05 0.67 -4.03
CA ASP A 79 -17.28 1.42 -3.72
C ASP A 79 -17.05 2.46 -2.59
N GLY A 80 -15.79 2.67 -2.18
CA GLY A 80 -15.40 3.65 -1.16
C GLY A 80 -14.88 4.95 -1.73
N THR A 81 -14.10 5.70 -0.93
CA THR A 81 -13.38 6.89 -1.40
C THR A 81 -11.95 6.55 -1.79
N PHE A 82 -11.35 7.37 -2.67
CA PHE A 82 -9.92 7.22 -3.00
C PHE A 82 -9.02 7.37 -1.77
N SER A 83 -9.36 8.26 -0.83
CA SER A 83 -8.62 8.41 0.42
C SER A 83 -8.63 7.13 1.26
N ASP A 84 -9.78 6.45 1.37
CA ASP A 84 -9.88 5.18 2.08
C ASP A 84 -9.10 4.07 1.37
N LEU A 85 -9.20 4.00 0.04
CA LEU A 85 -8.46 3.03 -0.75
C LEU A 85 -6.93 3.24 -0.60
N LEU A 86 -6.45 4.48 -0.73
CA LEU A 86 -5.05 4.85 -0.52
C LEU A 86 -4.56 4.47 0.88
N TYR A 87 -5.28 4.89 1.93
CA TYR A 87 -4.93 4.56 3.30
C TYR A 87 -4.88 3.05 3.55
N ASN A 88 -5.88 2.31 3.06
CA ASN A 88 -5.95 0.87 3.22
C ASN A 88 -4.83 0.16 2.47
N ALA A 89 -4.51 0.60 1.26
CA ALA A 89 -3.42 0.05 0.46
C ALA A 89 -2.06 0.23 1.14
N ILE A 90 -1.75 1.45 1.59
CA ILE A 90 -0.46 1.80 2.22
C ILE A 90 -0.28 1.12 3.58
N THR A 91 -1.35 0.87 4.32
CA THR A 91 -1.27 0.24 5.66
C THR A 91 -1.40 -1.28 5.63
N HIS A 92 -1.65 -1.87 4.47
CA HIS A 92 -1.77 -3.33 4.39
C HIS A 92 -0.41 -4.03 4.50
N PRO A 93 -0.30 -5.13 5.24
CA PRO A 93 0.95 -5.88 5.41
C PRO A 93 1.65 -6.27 4.10
N ALA A 94 0.91 -6.55 3.03
CA ALA A 94 1.50 -6.84 1.72
C ALA A 94 2.32 -5.66 1.19
N MET A 95 1.78 -4.44 1.22
CA MET A 95 2.47 -3.23 0.78
C MET A 95 3.64 -2.88 1.71
N LEU A 96 3.42 -2.92 3.03
CA LEU A 96 4.46 -2.65 4.03
C LEU A 96 5.66 -3.59 3.89
N THR A 97 5.42 -4.84 3.49
CA THR A 97 6.48 -5.83 3.24
C THR A 97 7.11 -5.65 1.86
N TYR A 98 6.30 -5.39 0.85
CA TYR A 98 6.76 -5.25 -0.53
C TYR A 98 7.73 -4.06 -0.69
N LEU A 99 7.44 -2.93 -0.06
CA LEU A 99 8.27 -1.72 -0.07
C LEU A 99 9.14 -1.56 1.18
N ASP A 100 9.41 -2.66 1.89
CA ASP A 100 10.37 -2.76 2.99
C ASP A 100 10.09 -1.80 4.17
N ASN A 101 8.88 -1.27 4.29
CA ASN A 101 8.50 -0.37 5.39
C ASN A 101 8.51 -1.06 6.77
N ILE A 102 8.50 -2.39 6.79
CA ILE A 102 8.69 -3.19 8.01
C ILE A 102 10.05 -2.93 8.68
N TYR A 103 11.03 -2.40 7.93
CA TYR A 103 12.35 -2.01 8.43
C TYR A 103 12.46 -0.51 8.73
N ASN A 104 11.39 0.26 8.50
CA ASN A 104 11.38 1.71 8.69
C ASN A 104 11.21 2.07 10.16
N ILE A 105 12.26 2.62 10.76
CA ILE A 105 12.31 3.00 12.17
C ILE A 105 12.68 4.47 12.28
N GLY A 106 11.85 5.23 13.01
CA GLY A 106 12.11 6.64 13.23
C GLY A 106 13.43 6.88 13.97
N PRO A 107 14.31 7.79 13.48
CA PRO A 107 15.62 8.04 14.08
C PRO A 107 15.55 8.57 15.50
N ASN A 108 14.47 9.26 15.88
CA ASN A 108 14.23 9.77 17.22
C ASN A 108 13.21 8.94 18.02
N SER A 109 12.83 7.76 17.49
CA SER A 109 11.90 6.85 18.16
C SER A 109 12.46 6.29 19.47
N PRO A 110 11.61 5.84 20.40
CA PRO A 110 12.05 5.12 21.60
C PRO A 110 12.96 3.93 21.28
N LYS A 111 12.69 3.20 20.19
CA LYS A 111 13.53 2.08 19.73
C LYS A 111 14.93 2.55 19.35
N ALA A 112 15.05 3.62 18.58
CA ALA A 112 16.35 4.17 18.17
C ALA A 112 17.16 4.66 19.38
N LYS A 113 16.52 5.35 20.32
CA LYS A 113 17.17 5.83 21.56
C LYS A 113 17.64 4.68 22.46
N GLY A 114 16.84 3.60 22.53
CA GLY A 114 17.24 2.40 23.28
C GLY A 114 18.43 1.67 22.67
N CYS A 115 18.60 1.73 21.36
CA CYS A 115 19.75 1.18 20.65
C CYS A 115 21.05 1.94 20.97
N GLY A 116 20.97 3.27 21.05
CA GLY A 116 22.16 4.12 21.32
C GLY A 116 22.77 3.89 22.71
N SER A 117 21.98 3.45 23.70
CA SER A 117 22.45 3.14 25.05
C SER A 117 23.17 1.77 25.19
N ASN A 118 23.05 0.90 24.20
CA ASN A 118 23.62 -0.46 24.16
C ASN A 118 24.52 -0.65 22.92
N ALA A 119 25.51 0.21 22.75
CA ALA A 119 26.42 0.26 21.59
C ALA A 119 27.25 -1.02 21.31
N GLY A 120 26.94 -2.13 21.94
CA GLY A 120 27.60 -3.43 21.74
C GLY A 120 26.72 -4.53 21.17
N GLN A 121 25.41 -4.29 20.92
CA GLN A 121 24.54 -5.31 20.33
C GLN A 121 24.47 -5.17 18.81
N ALA A 122 25.06 -6.12 18.10
CA ALA A 122 25.12 -6.23 16.63
C ALA A 122 23.75 -6.32 15.91
N SER A 123 22.63 -6.22 16.62
CA SER A 123 21.27 -6.40 16.09
C SER A 123 20.43 -5.12 16.00
N CYS A 124 21.03 -3.95 16.26
CA CYS A 124 20.30 -2.68 16.29
C CYS A 124 20.41 -1.93 14.97
N VAL A 125 19.77 -2.44 13.93
CA VAL A 125 19.59 -1.69 12.70
C VAL A 125 18.47 -0.67 12.91
N VAL A 126 18.83 0.61 12.91
CA VAL A 126 17.90 1.74 13.05
C VAL A 126 18.11 2.69 11.89
N GLY A 127 17.05 3.08 11.25
CA GLY A 127 17.07 4.06 10.17
C GLY A 127 15.75 4.20 9.45
N LEU A 128 15.56 5.31 8.80
CA LEU A 128 14.44 5.50 7.90
C LEU A 128 14.61 4.61 6.66
N ASN A 129 13.49 4.06 6.21
CA ASN A 129 13.35 3.48 4.88
C ASN A 129 12.34 4.33 4.13
N ASP A 130 12.76 4.99 3.08
CA ASP A 130 11.95 5.95 2.33
C ASP A 130 11.22 5.36 1.13
N ASN A 131 11.42 4.08 0.80
CA ASN A 131 10.82 3.44 -0.36
C ASN A 131 9.30 3.67 -0.42
N LEU A 132 8.57 3.28 0.63
CA LEU A 132 7.13 3.46 0.66
C LEU A 132 6.72 4.94 0.67
N GLY A 133 7.50 5.80 1.32
CA GLY A 133 7.27 7.26 1.33
C GLY A 133 7.39 7.86 -0.06
N ARG A 134 8.40 7.45 -0.81
CA ARG A 134 8.62 7.84 -2.20
C ARG A 134 7.50 7.35 -3.10
N GLU A 135 7.15 6.08 -3.04
CA GLU A 135 6.07 5.48 -3.85
C GLU A 135 4.70 6.07 -3.53
N LEU A 136 4.45 6.43 -2.26
CA LEU A 136 3.22 7.10 -1.86
C LEU A 136 3.02 8.42 -2.61
N LEU A 137 4.07 9.22 -2.77
CA LEU A 137 4.02 10.47 -3.53
C LEU A 137 4.08 10.24 -5.03
N GLU A 138 5.03 9.43 -5.50
CA GLU A 138 5.39 9.29 -6.90
C GLU A 138 4.37 8.49 -7.71
N LEU A 139 4.01 7.30 -7.24
CA LEU A 139 3.18 6.35 -7.99
C LEU A 139 1.74 6.25 -7.50
N HIS A 140 1.50 6.51 -6.21
CA HIS A 140 0.21 6.23 -5.60
C HIS A 140 -0.67 7.48 -5.42
N SER A 141 -0.09 8.69 -5.51
CA SER A 141 -0.87 9.94 -5.33
C SER A 141 -0.46 11.05 -6.29
N VAL A 142 0.31 12.03 -5.85
CA VAL A 142 0.49 13.32 -6.56
C VAL A 142 1.33 13.25 -7.83
N SER A 143 2.15 12.23 -8.03
CA SER A 143 3.16 12.09 -9.09
C SER A 143 4.29 13.13 -9.02
N PRO A 144 5.42 12.93 -9.74
CA PRO A 144 6.53 13.89 -9.78
C PRO A 144 6.12 15.29 -10.25
N SER A 145 5.02 15.42 -10.98
CA SER A 145 4.51 16.71 -11.44
C SER A 145 4.13 17.68 -10.32
N ALA A 146 3.90 17.17 -9.11
CA ALA A 146 3.58 18.00 -7.94
C ALA A 146 4.78 18.79 -7.39
N GLY A 147 6.01 18.44 -7.81
CA GLY A 147 7.23 19.14 -7.40
C GLY A 147 7.61 18.90 -5.93
N TYR A 148 7.25 17.76 -5.35
CA TYR A 148 7.70 17.39 -4.01
C TYR A 148 9.23 17.26 -3.95
N THR A 149 9.78 17.48 -2.76
CA THR A 149 11.21 17.48 -2.50
C THR A 149 11.65 16.19 -1.81
N GLU A 150 12.97 15.96 -1.72
CA GLU A 150 13.53 14.86 -0.91
C GLU A 150 13.20 15.02 0.59
N GLU A 151 12.94 16.24 1.06
CA GLU A 151 12.47 16.49 2.42
C GLU A 151 11.03 15.98 2.62
N ASP A 152 10.15 16.22 1.64
CA ASP A 152 8.77 15.69 1.66
C ASP A 152 8.78 14.15 1.70
N ILE A 153 9.66 13.49 0.92
CA ILE A 153 9.83 12.04 0.94
C ILE A 153 10.31 11.56 2.31
N THR A 154 11.30 12.24 2.87
CA THR A 154 11.83 11.96 4.20
C THR A 154 10.75 12.11 5.28
N ASP A 155 9.93 13.14 5.20
CA ASP A 155 8.83 13.35 6.13
C ASP A 155 7.71 12.33 5.95
N CYS A 156 7.41 11.89 4.74
CA CYS A 156 6.55 10.72 4.49
C CYS A 156 7.11 9.46 5.15
N ALA A 157 8.41 9.19 5.01
CA ALA A 157 9.06 8.04 5.65
C ALA A 157 8.96 8.13 7.20
N LYS A 158 9.13 9.30 7.78
CA LYS A 158 8.94 9.53 9.23
C LYS A 158 7.48 9.31 9.68
N ILE A 159 6.49 9.69 8.86
CA ILE A 159 5.06 9.43 9.13
C ILE A 159 4.78 7.93 9.07
N LEU A 160 5.39 7.22 8.14
CA LEU A 160 5.26 5.78 7.95
C LEU A 160 6.05 4.95 8.96
N ALA A 161 7.04 5.54 9.65
CA ALA A 161 7.76 4.88 10.72
C ALA A 161 6.78 4.51 11.85
N GLY A 162 6.87 3.26 12.30
CA GLY A 162 5.89 2.69 13.23
C GLY A 162 4.77 1.87 12.56
N TRP A 163 4.64 1.96 11.22
CA TRP A 163 3.81 1.05 10.44
C TRP A 163 4.67 -0.09 9.88
N GLY A 164 4.59 -1.27 10.44
CA GLY A 164 5.44 -2.37 9.98
C GLY A 164 5.60 -3.54 10.94
N ASN A 165 5.07 -3.45 12.16
CA ASN A 165 5.16 -4.56 13.11
C ASN A 165 4.13 -5.64 12.79
N ILE A 166 4.41 -6.42 11.72
CA ILE A 166 3.54 -7.50 11.22
C ILE A 166 3.87 -8.86 11.85
N PHE A 167 4.89 -8.93 12.71
CA PHE A 167 5.32 -10.16 13.36
C PHE A 167 4.88 -10.17 14.82
N ASP A 168 4.26 -11.26 15.26
CA ASP A 168 4.08 -11.52 16.67
C ASP A 168 5.37 -12.09 17.30
N LYS A 169 5.36 -12.28 18.62
CA LYS A 169 6.52 -12.84 19.37
C LYS A 169 6.90 -14.26 18.95
N ASN A 170 6.04 -14.94 18.19
CA ASN A 170 6.18 -16.33 17.77
C ASN A 170 6.44 -16.47 16.27
N GLY A 171 6.66 -15.35 15.54
CA GLY A 171 6.81 -15.31 14.09
C GLY A 171 5.48 -15.08 13.35
N TRP A 172 5.44 -15.39 12.07
CA TRP A 172 4.28 -15.15 11.21
C TRP A 172 3.01 -15.80 11.74
N SER A 173 1.95 -15.02 11.91
CA SER A 173 0.61 -15.57 12.12
C SER A 173 0.21 -16.43 10.91
N LYS A 174 -0.33 -17.63 11.19
CA LYS A 174 -0.71 -18.57 10.14
C LYS A 174 -2.02 -18.21 9.43
N LYS A 175 -2.71 -17.14 9.87
CA LYS A 175 -4.00 -16.72 9.31
C LYS A 175 -3.92 -15.30 8.79
N PRO A 176 -4.30 -15.05 7.53
CA PRO A 176 -4.40 -13.71 6.97
C PRO A 176 -5.27 -12.75 7.79
N SER A 177 -6.31 -13.29 8.47
CA SER A 177 -7.18 -12.54 9.38
C SER A 177 -6.49 -11.97 10.62
N ASP A 178 -5.32 -12.51 10.98
CA ASP A 178 -4.55 -12.07 12.14
C ASP A 178 -3.59 -10.93 11.81
N PHE A 179 -3.44 -10.57 10.53
CA PHE A 179 -2.66 -9.40 10.08
C PHE A 179 -3.42 -8.11 10.44
N ARG A 180 -3.36 -7.76 11.71
CA ARG A 180 -3.85 -6.46 12.17
C ARG A 180 -2.93 -5.38 11.60
N ARG A 181 -3.50 -4.20 11.31
CA ARG A 181 -2.72 -3.03 10.88
C ARG A 181 -1.66 -2.73 11.93
N PRO A 182 -0.40 -2.94 11.61
CA PRO A 182 0.65 -3.01 12.62
C PRO A 182 1.20 -1.62 12.89
N TRP A 183 0.60 -0.94 13.84
CA TRP A 183 1.15 0.29 14.38
C TRP A 183 1.90 0.03 15.68
N ASP A 184 3.12 0.59 15.78
CA ASP A 184 3.96 0.52 16.96
C ASP A 184 4.54 1.90 17.32
N ASN A 185 4.07 2.47 18.43
CA ASN A 185 4.61 3.73 18.95
C ASN A 185 6.11 3.66 19.29
N PHE A 186 6.63 2.49 19.61
CA PHE A 186 8.03 2.30 19.96
C PHE A 186 8.97 2.55 18.77
N GLN A 187 8.49 2.33 17.55
CA GLN A 187 9.24 2.56 16.31
C GLN A 187 8.91 3.90 15.64
N SER A 188 7.84 4.58 16.08
CA SER A 188 7.35 5.78 15.41
C SER A 188 8.24 6.99 15.65
N GLU A 189 8.40 7.83 14.62
CA GLU A 189 9.11 9.10 14.72
C GLU A 189 8.23 10.16 15.41
N PRO A 190 8.69 10.77 16.51
CA PRO A 190 7.94 11.82 17.20
C PRO A 190 7.94 13.15 16.43
N GLY A 191 7.12 14.10 16.89
CA GLY A 191 7.02 15.44 16.32
C GLY A 191 6.15 15.54 15.07
N VAL A 192 5.77 16.76 14.71
CA VAL A 192 5.04 17.06 13.49
C VAL A 192 5.96 16.97 12.27
N LYS A 193 5.38 16.73 11.10
CA LYS A 193 6.07 16.66 9.80
C LYS A 193 5.40 17.64 8.84
N ASN A 194 6.06 17.96 7.74
CA ASN A 194 5.50 18.78 6.70
C ASN A 194 5.64 18.06 5.35
N VAL A 195 4.54 17.89 4.63
CA VAL A 195 4.55 17.25 3.31
C VAL A 195 3.78 18.15 2.34
N LEU A 196 4.44 18.61 1.30
CA LEU A 196 3.87 19.54 0.30
C LEU A 196 3.21 20.76 0.96
N GLY A 197 3.84 21.32 1.99
CA GLY A 197 3.33 22.47 2.74
C GLY A 197 2.24 22.17 3.78
N GLN A 198 1.76 20.93 3.85
CA GLN A 198 0.76 20.53 4.83
C GLN A 198 1.43 20.03 6.11
N THR A 199 1.04 20.59 7.24
CA THR A 199 1.48 20.13 8.56
C THR A 199 0.74 18.85 8.96
N ILE A 200 1.49 17.77 9.23
CA ILE A 200 0.97 16.46 9.58
C ILE A 200 1.26 16.16 11.06
N PRO A 201 0.24 15.80 11.85
CA PRO A 201 0.43 15.51 13.26
C PRO A 201 1.24 14.22 13.48
N SER A 202 1.88 14.13 14.63
CA SER A 202 2.59 12.94 15.07
C SER A 202 1.65 11.76 15.37
N GLY A 203 2.20 10.54 15.34
CA GLY A 203 1.53 9.32 15.76
C GLY A 203 0.63 8.70 14.69
N LYS A 204 -0.12 7.68 15.09
CA LYS A 204 -0.94 6.86 14.18
C LYS A 204 -1.89 7.66 13.29
N LYS A 205 -2.42 8.77 13.79
CA LYS A 205 -3.35 9.62 13.06
C LYS A 205 -2.70 10.38 11.90
N GLY A 206 -1.37 10.59 11.97
CA GLY A 206 -0.65 11.38 10.96
C GLY A 206 -0.81 10.82 9.55
N LEU A 207 -0.72 9.50 9.39
CA LEU A 207 -0.88 8.87 8.08
C LEU A 207 -2.29 9.07 7.50
N ARG A 208 -3.33 9.04 8.34
CA ARG A 208 -4.71 9.31 7.85
C ARG A 208 -4.83 10.75 7.36
N VAL A 209 -4.32 11.71 8.12
CA VAL A 209 -4.32 13.13 7.71
C VAL A 209 -3.54 13.32 6.41
N LEU A 210 -2.39 12.64 6.26
CA LEU A 210 -1.61 12.69 5.03
C LEU A 210 -2.39 12.12 3.84
N THR A 211 -2.99 10.93 3.98
CA THR A 211 -3.72 10.30 2.87
C THR A 211 -4.97 11.09 2.47
N ASP A 212 -5.67 11.70 3.42
CA ASP A 212 -6.80 12.59 3.15
C ASP A 212 -6.34 13.83 2.36
N TYR A 213 -5.24 14.45 2.79
CA TYR A 213 -4.65 15.59 2.09
C TYR A 213 -4.21 15.22 0.67
N LEU A 214 -3.45 14.13 0.51
CA LEU A 214 -2.98 13.67 -0.80
C LEU A 214 -4.15 13.33 -1.74
N ALA A 215 -5.20 12.69 -1.23
CA ALA A 215 -6.39 12.36 -2.02
C ALA A 215 -7.14 13.61 -2.53
N SER A 216 -7.12 14.70 -1.75
CA SER A 216 -7.73 15.97 -2.12
C SER A 216 -6.84 16.86 -2.99
N HIS A 217 -5.56 16.51 -3.16
CA HIS A 217 -4.58 17.32 -3.88
C HIS A 217 -4.87 17.35 -5.38
N GLU A 218 -4.72 18.51 -6.03
CA GLU A 218 -5.06 18.69 -7.45
C GLU A 218 -4.23 17.78 -8.38
N TYR A 219 -2.96 17.58 -8.08
CA TYR A 219 -2.10 16.69 -8.87
C TYR A 219 -2.53 15.22 -8.75
N THR A 220 -2.99 14.77 -7.58
CA THR A 220 -3.56 13.42 -7.41
C THR A 220 -4.81 13.25 -8.27
N LYS A 221 -5.76 14.20 -8.17
CA LYS A 221 -6.99 14.17 -8.94
C LYS A 221 -6.69 14.08 -10.45
N ARG A 222 -5.76 14.92 -10.93
CA ARG A 222 -5.35 14.91 -12.33
C ARG A 222 -4.65 13.62 -12.73
N PHE A 223 -3.66 13.18 -11.95
CA PHE A 223 -2.86 11.99 -12.25
C PHE A 223 -3.71 10.73 -12.30
N ILE A 224 -4.54 10.50 -11.27
CA ILE A 224 -5.41 9.32 -11.20
C ILE A 224 -6.50 9.36 -12.28
N SER A 225 -7.13 10.52 -12.49
CA SER A 225 -8.14 10.68 -13.53
C SER A 225 -7.58 10.42 -14.93
N LEU A 226 -6.37 10.92 -15.21
CA LEU A 226 -5.71 10.67 -16.49
C LEU A 226 -5.39 9.18 -16.64
N LYS A 227 -4.88 8.54 -15.59
CA LYS A 227 -4.47 7.13 -15.61
C LYS A 227 -5.66 6.19 -15.84
N ILE A 228 -6.77 6.40 -15.15
CA ILE A 228 -7.97 5.55 -15.31
C ILE A 228 -8.62 5.78 -16.68
N LEU A 229 -8.73 7.03 -17.15
CA LEU A 229 -9.27 7.31 -18.50
C LEU A 229 -8.37 6.73 -19.59
N THR A 230 -7.04 6.82 -19.46
CA THR A 230 -6.11 6.20 -20.40
C THR A 230 -6.33 4.68 -20.48
N HIS A 231 -6.54 4.03 -19.33
CA HIS A 231 -6.74 2.59 -19.25
C HIS A 231 -8.05 2.13 -19.94
N PHE A 232 -9.15 2.87 -19.77
CA PHE A 232 -10.46 2.46 -20.25
C PHE A 232 -10.85 3.07 -21.61
N CYS A 233 -10.38 4.29 -21.91
CA CYS A 233 -10.80 5.06 -23.09
C CYS A 233 -9.66 5.36 -24.07
N GLY A 234 -8.39 5.14 -23.65
CA GLY A 234 -7.21 5.47 -24.44
C GLY A 234 -6.66 6.87 -24.18
N GLU A 235 -5.37 7.07 -24.49
CA GLU A 235 -4.61 8.27 -24.12
C GLU A 235 -5.17 9.56 -24.76
N ALA A 236 -5.47 9.54 -26.05
CA ALA A 236 -5.99 10.71 -26.77
C ALA A 236 -7.33 11.20 -26.19
N TYR A 237 -8.20 10.27 -25.81
CA TYR A 237 -9.46 10.59 -25.17
C TYR A 237 -9.24 11.14 -23.75
N ALA A 238 -8.37 10.51 -22.98
CA ALA A 238 -8.08 10.87 -21.60
C ALA A 238 -7.60 12.33 -21.49
N VAL A 239 -6.65 12.76 -22.34
CA VAL A 239 -6.11 14.13 -22.34
C VAL A 239 -7.20 15.17 -22.55
N ASN A 240 -8.15 14.90 -23.44
CA ASN A 240 -9.22 15.84 -23.79
C ASN A 240 -10.36 15.88 -22.75
N HIS A 241 -10.53 14.84 -21.95
CA HIS A 241 -11.69 14.69 -21.06
C HIS A 241 -11.35 14.60 -19.56
N VAL A 242 -10.06 14.66 -19.20
CA VAL A 242 -9.62 14.54 -17.80
C VAL A 242 -10.29 15.55 -16.87
N GLN A 243 -10.55 16.77 -17.37
CA GLN A 243 -11.17 17.81 -16.57
C GLN A 243 -12.58 17.43 -16.10
N LYS A 244 -13.36 16.78 -16.95
CA LYS A 244 -14.71 16.29 -16.61
C LYS A 244 -14.65 15.29 -15.43
N LEU A 245 -13.67 14.39 -15.42
CA LEU A 245 -13.52 13.43 -14.33
C LEU A 245 -13.03 14.10 -13.03
N ILE A 246 -12.17 15.12 -13.13
CA ILE A 246 -11.75 15.93 -11.97
C ILE A 246 -12.97 16.66 -11.34
N GLU A 247 -13.90 17.14 -12.14
CA GLU A 247 -15.15 17.76 -11.66
C GLU A 247 -16.01 16.75 -10.89
N VAL A 248 -16.10 15.48 -11.41
CA VAL A 248 -16.77 14.39 -10.67
C VAL A 248 -16.09 14.16 -9.34
N TRP A 249 -14.76 14.07 -9.33
CA TRP A 249 -13.96 13.89 -8.13
C TRP A 249 -14.25 14.99 -7.09
N ASN A 250 -14.24 16.25 -7.52
CA ASN A 250 -14.45 17.40 -6.64
C ASN A 250 -15.84 17.41 -5.99
N ARG A 251 -16.90 17.13 -6.78
CA ARG A 251 -18.28 17.13 -6.25
C ARG A 251 -18.61 15.93 -5.38
N SER A 252 -17.88 14.81 -5.54
CA SER A 252 -18.12 13.55 -4.82
C SER A 252 -17.13 13.30 -3.69
N ASP A 253 -16.18 14.21 -3.47
CA ASP A 253 -15.08 14.04 -2.51
C ASP A 253 -14.29 12.74 -2.73
N GLY A 254 -14.05 12.41 -4.00
CA GLY A 254 -13.28 11.23 -4.39
C GLY A 254 -14.03 9.90 -4.25
N ASP A 255 -15.36 9.90 -4.26
CA ASP A 255 -16.18 8.68 -4.28
C ASP A 255 -15.88 7.87 -5.55
N LEU A 256 -15.33 6.68 -5.36
CA LEU A 256 -14.89 5.82 -6.45
C LEU A 256 -16.06 5.25 -7.26
N GLY A 257 -17.20 5.01 -6.63
CA GLY A 257 -18.39 4.54 -7.34
C GLY A 257 -18.84 5.56 -8.39
N GLN A 258 -18.86 6.86 -8.05
CA GLN A 258 -19.21 7.93 -8.98
C GLN A 258 -18.14 8.13 -10.06
N ILE A 259 -16.86 8.06 -9.69
CA ILE A 259 -15.73 8.16 -10.63
C ILE A 259 -15.78 7.01 -11.64
N HIS A 260 -15.95 5.77 -11.17
CA HIS A 260 -16.04 4.58 -12.02
C HIS A 260 -17.24 4.66 -12.97
N ASN A 261 -18.40 5.05 -12.48
CA ASN A 261 -19.60 5.20 -13.32
C ASN A 261 -19.38 6.22 -14.43
N GLU A 262 -18.74 7.36 -14.15
CA GLU A 262 -18.41 8.36 -15.16
C GLU A 262 -17.41 7.83 -16.20
N VAL A 263 -16.34 7.12 -15.75
CA VAL A 263 -15.38 6.49 -16.66
C VAL A 263 -16.06 5.49 -17.60
N LEU A 264 -16.94 4.64 -17.07
CA LEU A 264 -17.68 3.66 -17.86
C LEU A 264 -18.63 4.34 -18.86
N HIS A 265 -19.31 5.41 -18.44
CA HIS A 265 -20.15 6.19 -19.34
C HIS A 265 -19.34 6.80 -20.49
N MET A 266 -18.17 7.35 -20.19
CA MET A 266 -17.24 7.90 -21.18
C MET A 266 -16.66 6.82 -22.12
N SER A 267 -16.52 5.58 -21.68
CA SER A 267 -15.94 4.49 -22.48
C SER A 267 -16.90 3.91 -23.54
N ILE A 268 -18.19 4.24 -23.46
CA ILE A 268 -19.23 3.74 -24.38
C ILE A 268 -19.49 4.71 -25.53
N HIS A 269 -19.07 5.96 -25.36
CA HIS A 269 -19.28 7.05 -26.34
C HIS A 269 -17.94 7.51 -26.95
#